data_ac70d7fc01579fc1463981eef01013c9
#
_entry.id   ac70d7fc01579fc1463981eef01013c9
#
_cell.length_a   1.000
_cell.length_b   1.000
_cell.length_c   1.000
_cell.angle_alpha   90.00
_cell.angle_beta   90.00
_cell.angle_gamma   90.00
#
_symmetry.space_group_name_H-M   'P 1'
#
loop_
_entity.id
_entity.type
_entity.pdbx_description
1 polymer ?
#
loop_
_entity_poly.entity_id
_entity_poly.type
_entity_poly.pdbx_seq_one_letter_code
_entity_poly.pdbx_strand_id
1 'polypeptide(L)'
;MPQQKPLVVVTRRLPDTIETRMRELFKASLNIDDHAMSKDELIEAVKSADVLVPTVTDEIDADIIAAAGPQLKMIANFGNGVDHIDLNAARERGITVTNTPGVLTDDTADMTMALILSVSRRIAEGARVIPEGNFHGWSPTWMLGHRITGKRLGIVGMGRIGQALARRAKAFGLQVHYHNRKPVAPAIEQELEATYWDSLDQMLARMDIVSVNCPHTPATYHLLSGRRLKLLKRDAILVNTARGEIIDETALIKMLEAGELAGAGLDVFEHEPAISPRMLKLAKQHKIVVLPHMGSATVEGRIEMGEKVIINIRTFMDGHRPPDRVIASLV
;
A
#
# COMPACT_ATOMS: atom_id res chain seq x y z
N MET A 1 -11.22 -41.91 5.38
CA MET A 1 -11.15 -41.58 3.94
C MET A 1 -10.15 -40.46 3.81
N PRO A 2 -9.25 -40.41 2.83
CA PRO A 2 -8.40 -39.25 2.64
C PRO A 2 -9.32 -38.05 2.39
N GLN A 3 -9.12 -37.00 3.15
CA GLN A 3 -9.90 -35.76 3.05
C GLN A 3 -9.64 -35.17 1.65
N GLN A 4 -10.70 -34.95 0.89
CA GLN A 4 -10.57 -34.41 -0.47
C GLN A 4 -9.90 -33.03 -0.39
N LYS A 5 -8.82 -32.81 -1.17
CA LYS A 5 -8.13 -31.53 -1.19
C LYS A 5 -9.11 -30.43 -1.61
N PRO A 6 -9.17 -29.28 -0.90
CA PRO A 6 -10.04 -28.16 -1.25
C PRO A 6 -9.64 -27.55 -2.61
N LEU A 7 -10.64 -27.10 -3.36
CA LEU A 7 -10.41 -26.31 -4.57
C LEU A 7 -10.06 -24.88 -4.18
N VAL A 8 -8.80 -24.52 -4.44
CA VAL A 8 -8.27 -23.16 -4.21
C VAL A 8 -8.09 -22.48 -5.55
N VAL A 9 -8.84 -21.42 -5.80
CA VAL A 9 -8.71 -20.58 -7.01
C VAL A 9 -7.87 -19.36 -6.71
N VAL A 10 -6.82 -19.17 -7.49
CA VAL A 10 -5.86 -18.06 -7.35
C VAL A 10 -6.03 -17.11 -8.54
N THR A 11 -6.33 -15.85 -8.26
CA THR A 11 -6.73 -14.87 -9.30
C THR A 11 -5.58 -14.27 -10.09
N ARG A 12 -4.36 -14.32 -9.56
CA ARG A 12 -3.14 -13.81 -10.20
C ARG A 12 -1.99 -14.81 -10.05
N ARG A 13 -1.00 -14.72 -10.90
CA ARG A 13 0.21 -15.53 -10.76
C ARG A 13 0.96 -15.16 -9.47
N LEU A 14 1.33 -16.17 -8.68
CA LEU A 14 2.13 -16.02 -7.47
C LEU A 14 3.58 -16.47 -7.71
N PRO A 15 4.53 -16.20 -6.78
CA PRO A 15 5.88 -16.74 -6.87
C PRO A 15 5.88 -18.27 -7.09
N ASP A 16 6.73 -18.77 -7.98
CA ASP A 16 6.74 -20.19 -8.40
C ASP A 16 6.85 -21.17 -7.24
N THR A 17 7.60 -20.81 -6.18
CA THR A 17 7.71 -21.63 -4.96
C THR A 17 6.38 -21.76 -4.23
N ILE A 18 5.58 -20.69 -4.21
CA ILE A 18 4.26 -20.66 -3.58
C ILE A 18 3.26 -21.45 -4.41
N GLU A 19 3.24 -21.26 -5.73
CA GLU A 19 2.37 -22.04 -6.62
C GLU A 19 2.67 -23.53 -6.57
N THR A 20 3.95 -23.92 -6.49
CA THR A 20 4.36 -25.32 -6.32
C THR A 20 3.77 -25.89 -5.04
N ARG A 21 3.93 -25.20 -3.91
CA ARG A 21 3.35 -25.63 -2.63
C ARG A 21 1.83 -25.67 -2.65
N MET A 22 1.17 -24.72 -3.34
CA MET A 22 -0.30 -24.76 -3.49
C MET A 22 -0.77 -26.00 -4.25
N ARG A 23 -0.08 -26.42 -5.34
CA ARG A 23 -0.39 -27.66 -6.08
C ARG A 23 -0.18 -28.91 -5.21
N GLU A 24 0.85 -28.93 -4.37
CA GLU A 24 1.12 -30.04 -3.46
C GLU A 24 0.05 -30.19 -2.38
N LEU A 25 -0.41 -29.09 -1.81
CA LEU A 25 -1.29 -29.07 -0.65
C LEU A 25 -2.78 -29.07 -1.01
N PHE A 26 -3.15 -28.45 -2.12
CA PHE A 26 -4.54 -28.19 -2.51
C PHE A 26 -4.83 -28.68 -3.94
N LYS A 27 -6.11 -28.73 -4.31
CA LYS A 27 -6.53 -28.75 -5.71
C LYS A 27 -6.48 -27.30 -6.20
N ALA A 28 -5.29 -26.83 -6.61
CA ALA A 28 -5.07 -25.44 -6.98
C ALA A 28 -5.45 -25.19 -8.45
N SER A 29 -6.31 -24.19 -8.69
CA SER A 29 -6.56 -23.57 -9.99
C SER A 29 -5.79 -22.28 -10.06
N LEU A 30 -4.69 -22.26 -10.81
CA LEU A 30 -3.75 -21.15 -10.90
C LEU A 30 -3.96 -20.35 -12.17
N ASN A 31 -3.74 -19.05 -12.10
CA ASN A 31 -3.77 -18.13 -13.25
C ASN A 31 -2.38 -18.08 -13.91
N ILE A 32 -2.12 -19.01 -14.82
CA ILE A 32 -0.78 -19.20 -15.44
C ILE A 32 -0.38 -17.99 -16.30
N ASP A 33 -1.34 -17.39 -17.01
CA ASP A 33 -1.11 -16.29 -17.94
C ASP A 33 -1.06 -14.92 -17.26
N ASP A 34 -1.34 -14.89 -15.94
CA ASP A 34 -1.35 -13.66 -15.10
C ASP A 34 -2.26 -12.54 -15.65
N HIS A 35 -3.34 -12.87 -16.35
CA HIS A 35 -4.33 -11.87 -16.75
C HIS A 35 -5.15 -11.40 -15.53
N ALA A 36 -5.56 -10.14 -15.52
CA ALA A 36 -6.52 -9.66 -14.54
C ALA A 36 -7.89 -10.31 -14.81
N MET A 37 -8.45 -11.02 -13.82
CA MET A 37 -9.77 -11.63 -13.97
C MET A 37 -10.84 -10.54 -14.09
N SER A 38 -11.74 -10.71 -15.05
CA SER A 38 -12.96 -9.91 -15.17
C SER A 38 -13.94 -10.22 -14.04
N LYS A 39 -14.94 -9.37 -13.84
CA LYS A 39 -16.01 -9.62 -12.85
C LYS A 39 -16.71 -10.96 -13.11
N ASP A 40 -16.97 -11.31 -14.37
CA ASP A 40 -17.63 -12.57 -14.74
C ASP A 40 -16.75 -13.79 -14.39
N GLU A 41 -15.43 -13.70 -14.63
CA GLU A 41 -14.49 -14.76 -14.25
C GLU A 41 -14.40 -14.93 -12.73
N LEU A 42 -14.41 -13.82 -11.97
CA LEU A 42 -14.46 -13.86 -10.51
C LEU A 42 -15.77 -14.49 -10.00
N ILE A 43 -16.91 -14.18 -10.64
CA ILE A 43 -18.20 -14.81 -10.33
C ILE A 43 -18.14 -16.33 -10.57
N GLU A 44 -17.58 -16.78 -11.68
CA GLU A 44 -17.43 -18.22 -11.94
C GLU A 44 -16.45 -18.88 -10.95
N ALA A 45 -15.37 -18.19 -10.58
CA ALA A 45 -14.43 -18.67 -9.57
C ALA A 45 -15.13 -18.90 -8.21
N VAL A 46 -15.88 -17.91 -7.71
CA VAL A 46 -16.55 -18.04 -6.40
C VAL A 46 -17.69 -19.04 -6.38
N LYS A 47 -18.28 -19.37 -7.54
CA LYS A 47 -19.30 -20.44 -7.65
C LYS A 47 -18.72 -21.82 -7.43
N SER A 48 -17.46 -22.05 -7.75
CA SER A 48 -16.85 -23.39 -7.74
C SER A 48 -15.82 -23.59 -6.64
N ALA A 49 -15.15 -22.53 -6.18
CA ALA A 49 -14.07 -22.60 -5.21
C ALA A 49 -14.54 -22.93 -3.79
N ASP A 50 -13.73 -23.69 -3.05
CA ASP A 50 -13.80 -23.78 -1.58
C ASP A 50 -13.09 -22.57 -0.94
N VAL A 51 -12.00 -22.11 -1.57
CA VAL A 51 -11.20 -20.95 -1.17
C VAL A 51 -10.87 -20.10 -2.39
N LEU A 52 -11.10 -18.79 -2.29
CA LEU A 52 -10.62 -17.80 -3.25
C LEU A 52 -9.35 -17.12 -2.70
N VAL A 53 -8.32 -16.98 -3.54
CA VAL A 53 -7.09 -16.24 -3.22
C VAL A 53 -7.01 -15.04 -4.15
N PRO A 54 -7.64 -13.90 -3.80
CA PRO A 54 -7.58 -12.67 -4.57
C PRO A 54 -6.32 -11.86 -4.23
N THR A 55 -6.04 -10.86 -5.07
CA THR A 55 -5.01 -9.84 -4.85
C THR A 55 -5.63 -8.44 -4.81
N VAL A 56 -4.82 -7.41 -4.56
CA VAL A 56 -5.27 -6.01 -4.47
C VAL A 56 -5.94 -5.48 -5.76
N THR A 57 -5.77 -6.16 -6.88
CA THR A 57 -6.36 -5.76 -8.17
C THR A 57 -7.77 -6.34 -8.41
N ASP A 58 -8.23 -7.23 -7.54
CA ASP A 58 -9.51 -7.91 -7.69
C ASP A 58 -10.56 -7.24 -6.80
N GLU A 59 -11.56 -6.62 -7.37
CA GLU A 59 -12.67 -6.02 -6.63
C GLU A 59 -13.69 -7.12 -6.26
N ILE A 60 -13.65 -7.58 -5.02
CA ILE A 60 -14.56 -8.62 -4.48
C ILE A 60 -15.75 -7.95 -3.79
N ASP A 61 -16.63 -7.39 -4.60
CA ASP A 61 -17.81 -6.66 -4.16
C ASP A 61 -18.95 -7.57 -3.64
N ALA A 62 -20.03 -6.94 -3.16
CA ALA A 62 -21.20 -7.65 -2.66
C ALA A 62 -21.85 -8.57 -3.71
N ASP A 63 -21.83 -8.19 -5.00
CA ASP A 63 -22.45 -8.97 -6.08
C ASP A 63 -21.67 -10.28 -6.31
N ILE A 64 -20.34 -10.20 -6.33
CA ILE A 64 -19.46 -11.39 -6.44
C ILE A 64 -19.67 -12.31 -5.25
N ILE A 65 -19.70 -11.75 -4.03
CA ILE A 65 -19.95 -12.53 -2.81
C ILE A 65 -21.34 -13.14 -2.81
N ALA A 66 -22.36 -12.43 -3.29
CA ALA A 66 -23.73 -12.97 -3.42
C ALA A 66 -23.81 -14.14 -4.41
N ALA A 67 -22.99 -14.13 -5.47
CA ALA A 67 -22.93 -15.21 -6.46
C ALA A 67 -22.16 -16.45 -5.98
N ALA A 68 -21.47 -16.37 -4.84
CA ALA A 68 -20.66 -17.47 -4.32
C ALA A 68 -21.48 -18.73 -4.08
N GLY A 69 -20.93 -19.89 -4.47
CA GLY A 69 -21.51 -21.19 -4.18
C GLY A 69 -21.47 -21.52 -2.68
N PRO A 70 -22.27 -22.49 -2.22
CA PRO A 70 -22.34 -22.86 -0.80
C PRO A 70 -21.03 -23.43 -0.26
N GLN A 71 -20.13 -23.89 -1.14
CA GLN A 71 -18.82 -24.45 -0.79
C GLN A 71 -17.77 -23.38 -0.50
N LEU A 72 -17.92 -22.12 -0.99
CA LEU A 72 -16.97 -21.04 -0.68
C LEU A 72 -17.04 -20.69 0.81
N LYS A 73 -15.98 -21.01 1.53
CA LYS A 73 -15.88 -20.77 2.98
C LYS A 73 -14.83 -19.74 3.37
N MET A 74 -13.91 -19.44 2.44
CA MET A 74 -12.79 -18.59 2.76
C MET A 74 -12.35 -17.72 1.57
N ILE A 75 -12.02 -16.48 1.85
CA ILE A 75 -11.28 -15.58 0.98
C ILE A 75 -9.92 -15.33 1.65
N ALA A 76 -8.86 -15.91 1.09
CA ALA A 76 -7.49 -15.80 1.63
C ALA A 76 -6.73 -14.76 0.82
N ASN A 77 -6.88 -13.49 1.19
CA ASN A 77 -6.32 -12.36 0.43
C ASN A 77 -4.79 -12.37 0.42
N PHE A 78 -4.20 -12.34 -0.78
CA PHE A 78 -2.76 -12.13 -1.00
C PHE A 78 -2.46 -10.63 -0.95
N GLY A 79 -2.50 -10.05 0.25
CA GLY A 79 -2.31 -8.63 0.50
C GLY A 79 -2.61 -8.27 1.95
N ASN A 80 -2.05 -7.15 2.43
CA ASN A 80 -2.35 -6.65 3.77
C ASN A 80 -3.67 -5.86 3.81
N GLY A 81 -3.90 -4.97 2.82
CA GLY A 81 -5.16 -4.25 2.66
C GLY A 81 -6.30 -5.17 2.23
N VAL A 82 -7.51 -4.88 2.67
CA VAL A 82 -8.74 -5.64 2.36
C VAL A 82 -9.88 -4.70 1.91
N ASP A 83 -9.54 -3.49 1.56
CA ASP A 83 -10.45 -2.43 1.12
C ASP A 83 -11.19 -2.76 -0.18
N HIS A 84 -10.65 -3.66 -1.00
CA HIS A 84 -11.24 -4.22 -2.22
C HIS A 84 -12.18 -5.42 -1.97
N ILE A 85 -12.43 -5.81 -0.71
CA ILE A 85 -13.28 -6.94 -0.34
C ILE A 85 -14.45 -6.44 0.52
N ASP A 86 -15.70 -6.72 0.14
CA ASP A 86 -16.86 -6.42 0.99
C ASP A 86 -16.91 -7.37 2.20
N LEU A 87 -16.30 -6.91 3.29
CA LEU A 87 -16.20 -7.68 4.53
C LEU A 87 -17.57 -7.93 5.19
N ASN A 88 -18.56 -7.04 4.98
CA ASN A 88 -19.89 -7.23 5.53
C ASN A 88 -20.65 -8.31 4.79
N ALA A 89 -20.66 -8.28 3.46
CA ALA A 89 -21.25 -9.33 2.64
C ALA A 89 -20.60 -10.68 2.91
N ALA A 90 -19.27 -10.74 3.03
CA ALA A 90 -18.55 -11.98 3.38
C ALA A 90 -18.99 -12.52 4.75
N ARG A 91 -19.10 -11.66 5.76
CA ARG A 91 -19.56 -12.04 7.11
C ARG A 91 -20.99 -12.59 7.09
N GLU A 92 -21.91 -11.92 6.39
CA GLU A 92 -23.33 -12.35 6.28
C GLU A 92 -23.46 -13.72 5.61
N ARG A 93 -22.57 -14.03 4.67
CA ARG A 93 -22.48 -15.35 4.01
C ARG A 93 -21.68 -16.37 4.81
N GLY A 94 -21.14 -16.03 5.98
CA GLY A 94 -20.31 -16.91 6.80
C GLY A 94 -18.95 -17.23 6.16
N ILE A 95 -18.47 -16.38 5.23
CA ILE A 95 -17.18 -16.55 4.57
C ILE A 95 -16.10 -15.89 5.44
N THR A 96 -15.06 -16.64 5.77
CA THR A 96 -13.92 -16.14 6.53
C THR A 96 -12.96 -15.39 5.60
N VAL A 97 -12.58 -14.16 5.94
CA VAL A 97 -11.57 -13.39 5.22
C VAL A 97 -10.27 -13.35 6.03
N THR A 98 -9.14 -13.58 5.36
CA THR A 98 -7.79 -13.42 5.94
C THR A 98 -6.94 -12.51 5.06
N ASN A 99 -5.87 -11.95 5.64
CA ASN A 99 -4.89 -11.13 4.94
C ASN A 99 -3.45 -11.54 5.30
N THR A 100 -2.45 -10.77 4.87
CA THR A 100 -1.03 -11.07 5.11
C THR A 100 -0.33 -9.95 5.90
N PRO A 101 -0.70 -9.72 7.18
CA PRO A 101 -0.15 -8.63 7.96
C PRO A 101 1.31 -8.88 8.38
N GLY A 102 2.09 -7.80 8.48
CA GLY A 102 3.44 -7.81 9.06
C GLY A 102 4.55 -8.05 8.04
N VAL A 103 4.40 -8.97 7.11
CA VAL A 103 5.45 -9.43 6.19
C VAL A 103 5.90 -8.40 5.13
N LEU A 104 5.12 -7.37 4.87
CA LEU A 104 5.45 -6.29 3.93
C LEU A 104 5.82 -4.97 4.62
N THR A 105 5.97 -4.99 5.95
CA THR A 105 6.15 -3.77 6.75
C THR A 105 7.45 -3.05 6.42
N ASP A 106 8.55 -3.79 6.42
CA ASP A 106 9.88 -3.24 6.18
C ASP A 106 10.05 -2.82 4.72
N ASP A 107 9.61 -3.65 3.77
CA ASP A 107 9.67 -3.35 2.34
C ASP A 107 8.95 -2.04 1.99
N THR A 108 7.73 -1.85 2.51
CA THR A 108 6.96 -0.63 2.27
C THR A 108 7.61 0.58 2.95
N ALA A 109 8.18 0.41 4.14
CA ALA A 109 8.90 1.48 4.82
C ALA A 109 10.18 1.88 4.07
N ASP A 110 10.91 0.91 3.52
CA ASP A 110 12.09 1.14 2.66
C ASP A 110 11.70 1.90 1.40
N MET A 111 10.62 1.48 0.72
CA MET A 111 10.10 2.17 -0.46
C MET A 111 9.66 3.60 -0.14
N THR A 112 9.05 3.83 1.02
CA THR A 112 8.66 5.17 1.47
C THR A 112 9.89 6.06 1.67
N MET A 113 10.95 5.56 2.30
CA MET A 113 12.22 6.30 2.42
C MET A 113 12.88 6.53 1.07
N ALA A 114 12.86 5.55 0.17
CA ALA A 114 13.38 5.70 -1.19
C ALA A 114 12.65 6.83 -1.95
N LEU A 115 11.32 6.93 -1.83
CA LEU A 115 10.54 8.04 -2.41
C LEU A 115 10.88 9.39 -1.76
N ILE A 116 11.01 9.47 -0.43
CA ILE A 116 11.44 10.67 0.27
C ILE A 116 12.79 11.16 -0.28
N LEU A 117 13.76 10.26 -0.39
CA LEU A 117 15.08 10.58 -0.94
C LEU A 117 15.01 10.92 -2.43
N SER A 118 14.22 10.17 -3.22
CA SER A 118 14.11 10.38 -4.66
C SER A 118 13.55 11.76 -5.00
N VAL A 119 12.52 12.21 -4.29
CA VAL A 119 11.95 13.54 -4.47
C VAL A 119 12.93 14.61 -3.97
N SER A 120 13.41 14.47 -2.73
CA SER A 120 14.30 15.49 -2.11
C SER A 120 15.61 15.68 -2.86
N ARG A 121 16.18 14.63 -3.44
CA ARG A 121 17.50 14.63 -4.07
C ARG A 121 17.45 14.52 -5.59
N ARG A 122 16.26 14.58 -6.20
CA ARG A 122 16.05 14.49 -7.67
C ARG A 122 16.66 13.22 -8.28
N ILE A 123 16.54 12.08 -7.56
CA ILE A 123 17.23 10.83 -7.96
C ILE A 123 16.68 10.31 -9.28
N ALA A 124 15.35 10.27 -9.46
CA ALA A 124 14.73 9.77 -10.68
C ALA A 124 15.10 10.59 -11.92
N GLU A 125 15.24 11.92 -11.78
CA GLU A 125 15.75 12.81 -12.84
C GLU A 125 17.23 12.54 -13.11
N GLY A 126 18.05 12.52 -12.05
CA GLY A 126 19.49 12.29 -12.16
C GLY A 126 19.83 10.94 -12.81
N ALA A 127 19.06 9.89 -12.51
CA ALA A 127 19.25 8.57 -13.09
C ALA A 127 19.04 8.54 -14.62
N ARG A 128 18.33 9.50 -15.20
CA ARG A 128 18.09 9.62 -16.64
C ARG A 128 19.16 10.43 -17.39
N VAL A 129 19.84 11.32 -16.70
CA VAL A 129 20.79 12.27 -17.29
C VAL A 129 21.87 11.56 -18.12
N ILE A 130 22.50 10.54 -17.56
CA ILE A 130 23.58 9.82 -18.24
C ILE A 130 23.07 8.95 -19.41
N PRO A 131 22.05 8.09 -19.24
CA PRO A 131 21.50 7.30 -20.35
C PRO A 131 20.94 8.14 -21.51
N GLU A 132 20.43 9.35 -21.22
CA GLU A 132 19.91 10.28 -22.23
C GLU A 132 21.00 11.13 -22.89
N GLY A 133 22.27 10.96 -22.50
CA GLY A 133 23.41 11.73 -23.04
C GLY A 133 23.46 13.20 -22.60
N ASN A 134 22.78 13.56 -21.53
CA ASN A 134 22.65 14.94 -21.03
C ASN A 134 23.70 15.31 -19.97
N PHE A 135 24.69 14.43 -19.73
CA PHE A 135 25.76 14.72 -18.78
C PHE A 135 26.94 15.44 -19.46
N HIS A 136 27.04 16.76 -19.24
CA HIS A 136 28.10 17.60 -19.82
C HIS A 136 29.17 18.02 -18.78
N GLY A 137 29.21 17.40 -17.64
CA GLY A 137 30.16 17.64 -16.57
C GLY A 137 29.51 18.18 -15.30
N TRP A 138 30.28 18.25 -14.23
CA TRP A 138 29.83 18.75 -12.92
C TRP A 138 29.82 20.28 -12.89
N SER A 139 28.80 20.84 -12.22
CA SER A 139 28.68 22.26 -11.96
C SER A 139 28.11 22.51 -10.54
N PRO A 140 28.59 23.54 -9.81
CA PRO A 140 28.17 23.77 -8.41
C PRO A 140 26.69 24.13 -8.25
N THR A 141 25.99 24.55 -9.30
CA THR A 141 24.60 24.96 -9.28
C THR A 141 23.67 24.02 -10.03
N TRP A 142 24.18 22.91 -10.58
CA TRP A 142 23.43 21.97 -11.37
C TRP A 142 22.93 20.80 -10.51
N MET A 143 21.71 20.30 -10.78
CA MET A 143 21.05 19.18 -10.12
C MET A 143 20.91 19.33 -8.58
N LEU A 144 20.81 20.55 -8.10
CA LEU A 144 20.61 20.81 -6.67
C LEU A 144 19.27 20.24 -6.20
N GLY A 145 19.34 19.42 -5.15
CA GLY A 145 18.20 18.97 -4.35
C GLY A 145 18.24 19.55 -2.96
N HIS A 146 17.43 19.01 -2.06
CA HIS A 146 17.31 19.45 -0.68
C HIS A 146 17.83 18.42 0.31
N ARG A 147 18.49 18.88 1.38
CA ARG A 147 18.90 18.06 2.52
C ARG A 147 17.66 17.69 3.33
N ILE A 148 17.57 16.42 3.76
CA ILE A 148 16.47 15.95 4.63
C ILE A 148 16.84 15.99 6.12
N THR A 149 18.14 15.86 6.48
CA THR A 149 18.61 15.92 7.87
C THR A 149 18.13 17.20 8.57
N GLY A 150 17.56 17.05 9.76
CA GLY A 150 17.01 18.14 10.56
C GLY A 150 15.60 18.58 10.17
N LYS A 151 15.04 18.06 9.06
CA LYS A 151 13.67 18.37 8.63
C LYS A 151 12.63 17.59 9.42
N ARG A 152 11.41 18.12 9.46
CA ARG A 152 10.25 17.52 10.14
C ARG A 152 9.51 16.60 9.20
N LEU A 153 9.43 15.32 9.58
CA LEU A 153 8.60 14.31 8.90
C LEU A 153 7.29 14.12 9.67
N GLY A 154 6.16 14.40 9.05
CA GLY A 154 4.83 14.10 9.55
C GLY A 154 4.30 12.77 9.00
N ILE A 155 4.10 11.78 9.86
CA ILE A 155 3.56 10.46 9.51
C ILE A 155 2.06 10.45 9.81
N VAL A 156 1.23 10.34 8.78
CA VAL A 156 -0.22 10.17 8.92
C VAL A 156 -0.50 8.66 8.99
N GLY A 157 -0.65 8.16 10.23
CA GLY A 157 -0.81 6.73 10.49
C GLY A 157 0.46 6.07 11.04
N MET A 158 0.64 6.08 12.38
CA MET A 158 1.76 5.43 13.09
C MET A 158 1.43 3.95 13.42
N GLY A 159 0.99 3.20 12.38
CA GLY A 159 0.83 1.75 12.43
C GLY A 159 2.17 1.02 12.26
N ARG A 160 2.16 -0.28 11.90
CA ARG A 160 3.41 -1.05 11.71
C ARG A 160 4.35 -0.38 10.71
N ILE A 161 3.84 0.00 9.53
CA ILE A 161 4.65 0.66 8.48
C ILE A 161 5.12 2.04 8.94
N GLY A 162 4.24 2.85 9.55
CA GLY A 162 4.61 4.16 10.07
C GLY A 162 5.73 4.11 11.10
N GLN A 163 5.70 3.12 12.01
CA GLN A 163 6.76 2.90 13.00
C GLN A 163 8.07 2.44 12.35
N ALA A 164 7.99 1.54 11.36
CA ALA A 164 9.17 1.10 10.60
C ALA A 164 9.79 2.25 9.80
N LEU A 165 8.96 3.11 9.19
CA LEU A 165 9.40 4.35 8.55
C LEU A 165 10.05 5.30 9.56
N ALA A 166 9.45 5.48 10.74
CA ALA A 166 9.97 6.37 11.79
C ALA A 166 11.39 5.96 12.23
N ARG A 167 11.66 4.64 12.41
CA ARG A 167 13.01 4.12 12.73
C ARG A 167 14.03 4.50 11.66
N ARG A 168 13.67 4.35 10.38
CA ARG A 168 14.52 4.72 9.24
C ARG A 168 14.75 6.24 9.18
N ALA A 169 13.67 7.00 9.29
CA ALA A 169 13.69 8.45 9.26
C ALA A 169 14.60 9.05 10.34
N LYS A 170 14.52 8.51 11.56
CA LYS A 170 15.40 8.87 12.68
C LYS A 170 16.89 8.63 12.34
N ALA A 171 17.22 7.49 11.72
CA ALA A 171 18.58 7.19 11.30
C ALA A 171 19.11 8.19 10.23
N PHE A 172 18.23 8.76 9.40
CA PHE A 172 18.56 9.83 8.46
C PHE A 172 18.54 11.24 9.07
N GLY A 173 18.33 11.35 10.40
CA GLY A 173 18.33 12.63 11.12
C GLY A 173 17.07 13.47 10.92
N LEU A 174 15.96 12.86 10.52
CA LEU A 174 14.65 13.51 10.48
C LEU A 174 14.04 13.61 11.88
N GLN A 175 13.33 14.71 12.16
CA GLN A 175 12.49 14.84 13.34
C GLN A 175 11.14 14.19 13.06
N VAL A 176 10.78 13.16 13.84
CA VAL A 176 9.57 12.38 13.61
C VAL A 176 8.38 12.99 14.35
N HIS A 177 7.35 13.31 13.60
CA HIS A 177 6.05 13.75 14.08
C HIS A 177 4.97 12.82 13.51
N TYR A 178 3.86 12.64 14.22
CA TYR A 178 2.80 11.78 13.69
C TYR A 178 1.41 12.21 14.15
N HIS A 179 0.41 11.79 13.38
CA HIS A 179 -0.99 11.88 13.72
C HIS A 179 -1.67 10.53 13.60
N ASN A 180 -2.41 10.16 14.63
CA ASN A 180 -3.33 9.03 14.71
C ASN A 180 -4.63 9.49 15.38
N ARG A 181 -5.68 8.67 15.27
CA ARG A 181 -6.91 8.84 16.07
C ARG A 181 -6.65 8.81 17.59
N LYS A 182 -5.62 8.06 18.01
CA LYS A 182 -5.11 7.98 19.39
C LYS A 182 -3.59 7.89 19.35
N PRO A 183 -2.88 8.42 20.34
CA PRO A 183 -1.43 8.25 20.40
C PRO A 183 -1.05 6.76 20.49
N VAL A 184 0.14 6.42 20.03
CA VAL A 184 0.73 5.10 20.28
C VAL A 184 1.17 4.99 21.74
N ALA A 185 1.55 3.78 22.19
CA ALA A 185 2.03 3.58 23.55
C ALA A 185 3.26 4.48 23.84
N PRO A 186 3.38 5.06 25.04
CA PRO A 186 4.49 5.96 25.40
C PRO A 186 5.87 5.37 25.16
N ALA A 187 6.04 4.06 25.34
CA ALA A 187 7.30 3.36 25.06
C ALA A 187 7.69 3.42 23.58
N ILE A 188 6.71 3.38 22.66
CA ILE A 188 6.93 3.50 21.21
C ILE A 188 7.30 4.95 20.86
N GLU A 189 6.62 5.94 21.43
CA GLU A 189 6.97 7.36 21.24
C GLU A 189 8.41 7.63 21.69
N GLN A 190 8.79 7.11 22.85
CA GLN A 190 10.13 7.26 23.38
C GLN A 190 11.19 6.56 22.50
N GLU A 191 10.94 5.32 22.07
CA GLU A 191 11.83 4.58 21.16
C GLU A 191 12.07 5.36 19.87
N LEU A 192 10.98 5.86 19.28
CA LEU A 192 10.99 6.53 17.99
C LEU A 192 11.36 8.03 18.09
N GLU A 193 11.45 8.59 19.31
CA GLU A 193 11.58 10.04 19.54
C GLU A 193 10.49 10.83 18.79
N ALA A 194 9.27 10.25 18.74
CA ALA A 194 8.18 10.76 17.93
C ALA A 194 7.27 11.70 18.72
N THR A 195 6.86 12.80 18.10
CA THR A 195 5.92 13.77 18.67
C THR A 195 4.51 13.54 18.12
N TYR A 196 3.56 13.25 19.00
CA TYR A 196 2.14 13.13 18.66
C TYR A 196 1.51 14.51 18.39
N TRP A 197 0.63 14.55 17.41
CA TRP A 197 -0.23 15.68 17.10
C TRP A 197 -1.69 15.25 17.15
N ASP A 198 -2.47 15.81 18.05
CA ASP A 198 -3.91 15.59 18.13
C ASP A 198 -4.64 16.16 16.91
N SER A 199 -4.19 17.30 16.40
CA SER A 199 -4.72 17.93 15.20
C SER A 199 -3.86 17.63 13.97
N LEU A 200 -4.43 16.89 13.01
CA LEU A 200 -3.82 16.67 11.69
C LEU A 200 -3.53 18.01 10.99
N ASP A 201 -4.47 18.95 11.02
CA ASP A 201 -4.33 20.26 10.35
C ASP A 201 -3.14 21.05 10.90
N GLN A 202 -2.94 21.05 12.23
CA GLN A 202 -1.79 21.72 12.85
C GLN A 202 -0.47 21.02 12.52
N MET A 203 -0.45 19.68 12.42
CA MET A 203 0.72 18.94 11.99
C MET A 203 1.07 19.30 10.55
N LEU A 204 0.14 19.18 9.60
CA LEU A 204 0.36 19.46 8.18
C LEU A 204 0.98 20.84 7.93
N ALA A 205 0.51 21.88 8.64
CA ALA A 205 1.02 23.24 8.50
C ALA A 205 2.49 23.42 8.93
N ARG A 206 3.09 22.45 9.61
CA ARG A 206 4.43 22.55 10.19
C ARG A 206 5.45 21.58 9.63
N MET A 207 5.02 20.57 8.89
CA MET A 207 5.92 19.53 8.35
C MET A 207 6.63 20.00 7.08
N ASP A 208 7.83 19.48 6.89
CA ASP A 208 8.61 19.66 5.66
C ASP A 208 8.38 18.48 4.70
N ILE A 209 8.08 17.33 5.27
CA ILE A 209 7.79 16.08 4.58
C ILE A 209 6.55 15.48 5.22
N VAL A 210 5.58 15.04 4.42
CA VAL A 210 4.40 14.32 4.90
C VAL A 210 4.33 12.95 4.23
N SER A 211 4.18 11.90 5.03
CA SER A 211 4.01 10.53 4.56
C SER A 211 2.66 9.98 4.98
N VAL A 212 1.92 9.40 4.03
CA VAL A 212 0.64 8.76 4.25
C VAL A 212 0.85 7.26 4.47
N ASN A 213 0.47 6.77 5.66
CA ASN A 213 0.65 5.38 6.09
C ASN A 213 -0.60 4.82 6.81
N CYS A 214 -1.72 5.53 6.79
CA CYS A 214 -3.00 5.05 7.32
C CYS A 214 -3.74 4.17 6.30
N PRO A 215 -4.64 3.27 6.75
CA PRO A 215 -5.46 2.47 5.84
C PRO A 215 -6.51 3.34 5.13
N HIS A 216 -6.94 2.90 3.94
CA HIS A 216 -8.13 3.44 3.29
C HIS A 216 -9.39 2.89 3.98
N THR A 217 -10.25 3.81 4.37
CA THR A 217 -11.57 3.55 4.97
C THR A 217 -12.50 4.71 4.59
N PRO A 218 -13.82 4.61 4.77
CA PRO A 218 -14.71 5.77 4.57
C PRO A 218 -14.30 7.03 5.35
N ALA A 219 -13.68 6.86 6.52
CA ALA A 219 -13.21 7.98 7.36
C ALA A 219 -11.89 8.60 6.87
N THR A 220 -11.12 7.89 6.04
CA THR A 220 -9.84 8.35 5.49
C THR A 220 -9.90 8.65 4.00
N TYR A 221 -11.06 8.44 3.35
CA TYR A 221 -11.28 8.87 1.98
C TYR A 221 -11.10 10.39 1.88
N HIS A 222 -10.23 10.83 0.97
CA HIS A 222 -9.81 12.23 0.83
C HIS A 222 -9.46 12.89 2.17
N LEU A 223 -8.84 12.12 3.10
CA LEU A 223 -8.35 12.67 4.36
C LEU A 223 -7.45 13.88 4.12
N LEU A 224 -6.57 13.81 3.10
CA LEU A 224 -5.84 14.95 2.57
C LEU A 224 -6.63 15.61 1.43
N SER A 225 -7.77 16.22 1.80
CA SER A 225 -8.62 17.00 0.89
C SER A 225 -7.88 18.24 0.36
N GLY A 226 -8.42 18.87 -0.69
CA GLY A 226 -7.86 20.11 -1.22
C GLY A 226 -7.70 21.22 -0.15
N ARG A 227 -8.58 21.27 0.87
CA ARG A 227 -8.43 22.18 2.01
C ARG A 227 -7.19 21.84 2.85
N ARG A 228 -6.97 20.56 3.16
CA ARG A 228 -5.83 20.12 3.97
C ARG A 228 -4.51 20.19 3.21
N LEU A 229 -4.51 19.88 1.93
CA LEU A 229 -3.32 20.05 1.09
C LEU A 229 -2.81 21.47 1.09
N LYS A 230 -3.69 22.47 1.08
CA LYS A 230 -3.33 23.90 1.17
C LYS A 230 -2.70 24.31 2.50
N LEU A 231 -2.76 23.49 3.54
CA LEU A 231 -2.05 23.73 4.80
C LEU A 231 -0.57 23.39 4.71
N LEU A 232 -0.18 22.57 3.73
CA LEU A 232 1.23 22.20 3.54
C LEU A 232 2.07 23.42 3.20
N LYS A 233 3.32 23.41 3.64
CA LYS A 233 4.28 24.43 3.23
C LYS A 233 4.54 24.34 1.72
N ARG A 234 4.81 25.44 1.08
CA ARG A 234 5.12 25.48 -0.35
C ARG A 234 6.35 24.66 -0.73
N ASP A 235 7.32 24.57 0.17
CA ASP A 235 8.55 23.78 0.04
C ASP A 235 8.44 22.36 0.61
N ALA A 236 7.25 21.95 1.05
CA ALA A 236 7.02 20.61 1.53
C ALA A 236 6.95 19.59 0.39
N ILE A 237 7.23 18.34 0.72
CA ILE A 237 7.00 17.19 -0.15
C ILE A 237 5.97 16.23 0.49
N LEU A 238 5.18 15.56 -0.37
CA LEU A 238 4.18 14.60 0.03
C LEU A 238 4.54 13.22 -0.52
N VAL A 239 4.49 12.18 0.33
CA VAL A 239 4.75 10.80 -0.08
C VAL A 239 3.56 9.93 0.28
N ASN A 240 3.10 9.09 -0.67
CA ASN A 240 2.02 8.15 -0.44
C ASN A 240 2.39 6.75 -0.95
N THR A 241 2.47 5.81 -0.01
CA THR A 241 2.67 4.37 -0.24
C THR A 241 1.55 3.54 0.40
N ALA A 242 0.42 4.17 0.73
CA ALA A 242 -0.74 3.54 1.36
C ALA A 242 -1.84 3.23 0.33
N ARG A 243 -2.72 4.22 0.04
CA ARG A 243 -3.77 4.15 -0.99
C ARG A 243 -3.97 5.52 -1.60
N GLY A 244 -4.23 5.55 -2.91
CA GLY A 244 -4.45 6.80 -3.65
C GLY A 244 -5.62 7.62 -3.14
N GLU A 245 -6.72 6.95 -2.82
CA GLU A 245 -7.99 7.55 -2.39
C GLU A 245 -7.91 8.31 -1.06
N ILE A 246 -6.81 8.19 -0.32
CA ILE A 246 -6.59 8.99 0.90
C ILE A 246 -6.28 10.45 0.59
N ILE A 247 -5.82 10.73 -0.64
CA ILE A 247 -5.49 12.07 -1.12
C ILE A 247 -6.49 12.48 -2.20
N ASP A 248 -7.01 13.69 -2.16
CA ASP A 248 -7.69 14.31 -3.29
C ASP A 248 -6.66 14.56 -4.41
N GLU A 249 -6.56 13.57 -5.31
CA GLU A 249 -5.57 13.58 -6.40
C GLU A 249 -5.74 14.77 -7.34
N THR A 250 -6.99 15.18 -7.60
CA THR A 250 -7.30 16.35 -8.41
C THR A 250 -6.75 17.64 -7.80
N ALA A 251 -6.90 17.79 -6.48
CA ALA A 251 -6.38 18.96 -5.76
C ALA A 251 -4.84 18.92 -5.69
N LEU A 252 -4.24 17.75 -5.47
CA LEU A 252 -2.79 17.57 -5.46
C LEU A 252 -2.17 17.99 -6.80
N ILE A 253 -2.73 17.52 -7.92
CA ILE A 253 -2.28 17.86 -9.27
C ILE A 253 -2.28 19.40 -9.47
N LYS A 254 -3.38 20.06 -9.09
CA LYS A 254 -3.50 21.52 -9.23
C LYS A 254 -2.42 22.27 -8.44
N MET A 255 -2.13 21.84 -7.21
CA MET A 255 -1.09 22.44 -6.37
C MET A 255 0.32 22.25 -6.95
N LEU A 256 0.61 21.04 -7.44
CA LEU A 256 1.91 20.75 -8.07
C LEU A 256 2.11 21.55 -9.36
N GLU A 257 1.07 21.70 -10.18
CA GLU A 257 1.12 22.54 -11.40
C GLU A 257 1.35 24.02 -11.06
N ALA A 258 0.68 24.52 -10.03
CA ALA A 258 0.81 25.89 -9.55
C ALA A 258 2.14 26.17 -8.81
N GLY A 259 2.94 25.12 -8.49
CA GLY A 259 4.17 25.25 -7.70
C GLY A 259 3.89 25.65 -6.24
N GLU A 260 2.73 25.26 -5.72
CA GLU A 260 2.32 25.44 -4.33
C GLU A 260 2.77 24.30 -3.41
N LEU A 261 3.36 23.23 -3.99
CA LEU A 261 4.01 22.13 -3.31
C LEU A 261 5.30 21.80 -4.05
N ALA A 262 6.38 21.51 -3.33
CA ALA A 262 7.71 21.30 -3.94
C ALA A 262 7.79 20.00 -4.75
N GLY A 263 7.06 18.97 -4.36
CA GLY A 263 7.04 17.71 -5.09
C GLY A 263 6.23 16.63 -4.38
N ALA A 264 6.03 15.50 -5.06
CA ALA A 264 5.40 14.32 -4.48
C ALA A 264 6.08 13.02 -4.92
N GLY A 265 6.07 12.02 -4.02
CA GLY A 265 6.46 10.63 -4.30
C GLY A 265 5.26 9.72 -4.12
N LEU A 266 4.78 9.12 -5.21
CA LEU A 266 3.53 8.38 -5.22
C LEU A 266 3.76 6.95 -5.72
N ASP A 267 3.46 5.96 -4.91
CA ASP A 267 3.45 4.54 -5.30
C ASP A 267 2.02 4.05 -5.61
N VAL A 268 1.02 4.87 -5.27
CA VAL A 268 -0.41 4.54 -5.39
C VAL A 268 -1.19 5.72 -5.94
N PHE A 269 -2.32 5.43 -6.62
CA PHE A 269 -3.16 6.41 -7.31
C PHE A 269 -4.64 6.15 -7.04
N GLU A 270 -5.48 7.19 -7.16
CA GLU A 270 -6.91 7.11 -6.84
C GLU A 270 -7.69 6.15 -7.79
N HIS A 271 -7.21 5.96 -9.01
CA HIS A 271 -7.91 5.18 -10.03
C HIS A 271 -6.98 4.15 -10.71
N GLU A 272 -6.22 3.41 -9.92
CA GLU A 272 -5.36 2.34 -10.48
C GLU A 272 -6.16 1.34 -11.33
N PRO A 273 -5.61 0.90 -12.46
CA PRO A 273 -4.32 1.24 -13.05
C PRO A 273 -4.34 2.49 -13.93
N ALA A 274 -5.46 3.21 -14.02
CA ALA A 274 -5.62 4.41 -14.84
C ALA A 274 -4.99 5.62 -14.15
N ILE A 275 -3.85 6.08 -14.67
CA ILE A 275 -3.16 7.27 -14.13
C ILE A 275 -3.54 8.50 -14.94
N SER A 276 -3.90 9.60 -14.25
CA SER A 276 -4.25 10.88 -14.88
C SER A 276 -3.15 11.37 -15.85
N PRO A 277 -3.49 11.77 -17.09
CA PRO A 277 -2.53 12.35 -18.03
C PRO A 277 -1.79 13.57 -17.48
N ARG A 278 -2.43 14.36 -16.60
CA ARG A 278 -1.80 15.51 -15.92
C ARG A 278 -0.74 15.04 -14.94
N MET A 279 -1.00 13.95 -14.20
CA MET A 279 -0.03 13.32 -13.30
C MET A 279 1.18 12.81 -14.08
N LEU A 280 0.97 12.11 -15.20
CA LEU A 280 2.05 11.67 -16.08
C LEU A 280 2.87 12.83 -16.65
N LYS A 281 2.22 13.97 -16.96
CA LYS A 281 2.93 15.18 -17.40
C LYS A 281 3.84 15.72 -16.30
N LEU A 282 3.37 15.80 -15.04
CA LEU A 282 4.16 16.22 -13.89
C LEU A 282 5.36 15.29 -13.66
N ALA A 283 5.18 13.99 -13.80
CA ALA A 283 6.27 13.00 -13.71
C ALA A 283 7.33 13.21 -14.82
N LYS A 284 6.90 13.42 -16.07
CA LYS A 284 7.82 13.77 -17.19
C LYS A 284 8.55 15.09 -16.98
N GLN A 285 7.98 16.03 -16.24
CA GLN A 285 8.59 17.31 -15.87
C GLN A 285 9.47 17.20 -14.61
N HIS A 286 9.66 15.99 -14.06
CA HIS A 286 10.42 15.71 -12.83
C HIS A 286 9.92 16.44 -11.58
N LYS A 287 8.65 16.87 -11.57
CA LYS A 287 8.02 17.50 -10.40
C LYS A 287 7.57 16.48 -9.36
N ILE A 288 7.38 15.24 -9.79
CA ILE A 288 6.97 14.11 -8.96
C ILE A 288 7.72 12.86 -9.35
N VAL A 289 7.79 11.91 -8.40
CA VAL A 289 8.25 10.54 -8.63
C VAL A 289 7.05 9.62 -8.49
N VAL A 290 6.81 8.78 -9.50
CA VAL A 290 5.69 7.83 -9.53
C VAL A 290 6.20 6.41 -9.69
N LEU A 291 5.62 5.48 -8.95
CA LEU A 291 5.93 4.06 -8.95
C LEU A 291 4.65 3.24 -9.16
N PRO A 292 4.72 2.01 -9.69
CA PRO A 292 3.55 1.22 -10.07
C PRO A 292 3.07 0.29 -8.94
N HIS A 293 2.76 0.83 -7.75
CA HIS A 293 2.27 0.10 -6.58
C HIS A 293 3.21 -1.06 -6.19
N MET A 294 4.47 -0.74 -6.01
CA MET A 294 5.53 -1.70 -5.73
C MET A 294 6.09 -1.65 -4.30
N GLY A 295 5.40 -1.01 -3.37
CA GLY A 295 5.84 -0.87 -1.98
C GLY A 295 6.18 -2.20 -1.29
N SER A 296 5.53 -3.30 -1.65
CA SER A 296 5.79 -4.65 -1.13
C SER A 296 6.44 -5.59 -2.16
N ALA A 297 6.99 -5.05 -3.26
CA ALA A 297 7.51 -5.86 -4.37
C ALA A 297 8.96 -6.29 -4.14
N THR A 298 9.20 -7.10 -3.12
CA THR A 298 10.44 -7.83 -2.92
C THR A 298 10.21 -9.33 -3.13
N VAL A 299 11.24 -10.07 -3.49
CA VAL A 299 11.16 -11.53 -3.66
C VAL A 299 10.77 -12.17 -2.32
N GLU A 300 11.42 -11.73 -1.25
CA GLU A 300 11.21 -12.22 0.11
C GLU A 300 9.79 -11.92 0.59
N GLY A 301 9.36 -10.67 0.50
CA GLY A 301 8.03 -10.24 0.94
C GLY A 301 6.91 -10.95 0.19
N ARG A 302 7.04 -11.15 -1.13
CA ARG A 302 6.03 -11.87 -1.93
C ARG A 302 5.97 -13.37 -1.58
N ILE A 303 7.11 -13.99 -1.27
CA ILE A 303 7.14 -15.38 -0.78
C ILE A 303 6.50 -15.46 0.61
N GLU A 304 6.86 -14.59 1.54
CA GLU A 304 6.29 -14.56 2.89
C GLU A 304 4.78 -14.30 2.89
N MET A 305 4.29 -13.43 1.99
CA MET A 305 2.84 -13.25 1.78
C MET A 305 2.17 -14.56 1.36
N GLY A 306 2.76 -15.29 0.40
CA GLY A 306 2.25 -16.57 -0.06
C GLY A 306 2.26 -17.64 1.03
N GLU A 307 3.31 -17.69 1.85
CA GLU A 307 3.37 -18.61 2.99
C GLU A 307 2.25 -18.33 4.00
N LYS A 308 1.98 -17.05 4.31
CA LYS A 308 0.85 -16.69 5.18
C LYS A 308 -0.49 -17.14 4.60
N VAL A 309 -0.71 -16.95 3.30
CA VAL A 309 -1.92 -17.43 2.62
C VAL A 309 -2.06 -18.94 2.81
N ILE A 310 -1.00 -19.71 2.55
CA ILE A 310 -1.01 -21.17 2.71
C ILE A 310 -1.30 -21.57 4.17
N ILE A 311 -0.64 -20.92 5.13
CA ILE A 311 -0.86 -21.19 6.57
C ILE A 311 -2.32 -20.91 6.96
N ASN A 312 -2.88 -19.78 6.52
CA ASN A 312 -4.27 -19.43 6.81
C ASN A 312 -5.25 -20.46 6.23
N ILE A 313 -5.05 -20.86 4.97
CA ILE A 313 -5.90 -21.88 4.32
C ILE A 313 -5.81 -23.21 5.05
N ARG A 314 -4.61 -23.72 5.33
CA ARG A 314 -4.43 -24.99 6.05
C ARG A 314 -5.08 -24.97 7.42
N THR A 315 -4.78 -23.93 8.21
CA THR A 315 -5.35 -23.79 9.56
C THR A 315 -6.87 -23.80 9.53
N PHE A 316 -7.46 -23.12 8.54
CA PHE A 316 -8.91 -23.10 8.36
C PHE A 316 -9.47 -24.48 7.96
N MET A 317 -8.84 -25.16 7.01
CA MET A 317 -9.28 -26.47 6.53
C MET A 317 -9.13 -27.58 7.58
N ASP A 318 -8.17 -27.42 8.51
CA ASP A 318 -8.01 -28.30 9.67
C ASP A 318 -9.06 -28.02 10.78
N GLY A 319 -10.02 -27.11 10.53
CA GLY A 319 -11.09 -26.76 11.46
C GLY A 319 -10.68 -25.78 12.57
N HIS A 320 -9.53 -25.12 12.43
CA HIS A 320 -9.02 -24.14 13.38
C HIS A 320 -9.25 -22.72 12.90
N ARG A 321 -9.17 -21.76 13.83
CA ARG A 321 -9.24 -20.33 13.49
C ARG A 321 -7.93 -19.89 12.81
N PRO A 322 -7.99 -19.33 11.59
CA PRO A 322 -6.81 -18.80 10.92
C PRO A 322 -6.15 -17.68 11.74
N PRO A 323 -4.80 -17.63 11.79
CA PRO A 323 -4.09 -16.64 12.59
C PRO A 323 -4.33 -15.20 12.12
N ASP A 324 -4.48 -14.98 10.83
CA ASP A 324 -4.62 -13.64 10.24
C ASP A 324 -6.06 -13.34 9.79
N ARG A 325 -7.06 -13.84 10.54
CA ARG A 325 -8.47 -13.57 10.25
C ARG A 325 -8.77 -12.07 10.40
N VAL A 326 -9.34 -11.49 9.35
CA VAL A 326 -9.84 -10.11 9.36
C VAL A 326 -11.16 -10.05 10.13
N ILE A 327 -11.27 -9.07 11.03
CA ILE A 327 -12.49 -8.80 11.80
C ILE A 327 -13.04 -7.46 11.32
N ALA A 328 -14.19 -7.49 10.65
CA ALA A 328 -14.78 -6.31 10.01
C ALA A 328 -15.01 -5.10 10.96
N SER A 329 -15.14 -5.34 12.27
CA SER A 329 -15.29 -4.27 13.27
C SER A 329 -13.99 -3.59 13.69
N LEU A 330 -12.83 -4.06 13.21
CA LEU A 330 -11.50 -3.54 13.56
C LEU A 330 -10.78 -2.86 12.39
N VAL A 331 -11.40 -2.87 11.21
CA VAL A 331 -10.85 -2.28 9.97
C VAL A 331 -11.50 -0.95 9.63
#